data_aa66a5d3f4f5f81955d9dd14c9fcb99a
#
_entry.id   aa66a5d3f4f5f81955d9dd14c9fcb99a
#
_cell.length_a   1.000
_cell.length_b   1.000
_cell.length_c   1.000
_cell.angle_alpha   90.00
_cell.angle_beta   90.00
_cell.angle_gamma   90.00
#
_symmetry.space_group_name_H-M   'P 1'
#
loop_
_entity.id
_entity.type
_entity.pdbx_description
1 polymer ?
#
loop_
_entity_poly.entity_id
_entity_poly.type
_entity_poly.pdbx_seq_one_letter_code
_entity_poly.pdbx_strand_id
1 'polypeptide(L)'
;MESIIRYEKPYSDYKRTERQEMLIAAPLDLSFKRATTMNELANKRPQSVRTGKIPLRTSADRFVTCSLWLSNNLLTSMDGFESLAQKVLDDPEHLSWVDLSFNKIKEIGDDIVKFPNIKIFYLHGNNISNINDIVKLQKLQTLRSLTLHGNPIENLPYYRGYIVHTLPQLTALDFSAVLSTERKKAAPAGFYKVIYGNT
;
A
#
# COMPACT_ATOMS: atom_id res chain seq x y z
N MET A 1 2.19 -23.43 46.88
CA MET A 1 1.59 -22.20 46.31
C MET A 1 2.72 -21.32 45.83
N GLU A 2 3.09 -21.47 44.57
CA GLU A 2 4.11 -20.61 43.97
C GLU A 2 3.43 -19.35 43.41
N SER A 3 3.80 -18.22 43.95
CA SER A 3 3.35 -16.90 43.52
C SER A 3 3.97 -16.59 42.19
N ILE A 4 3.19 -16.57 41.12
CA ILE A 4 3.58 -16.08 39.80
C ILE A 4 3.78 -14.56 39.95
N ILE A 5 5.04 -14.11 40.04
CA ILE A 5 5.38 -12.70 39.95
C ILE A 5 5.19 -12.30 38.50
N ARG A 6 4.06 -11.63 38.18
CA ARG A 6 3.88 -10.94 36.91
C ARG A 6 4.74 -9.67 36.94
N TYR A 7 5.82 -9.68 36.20
CA TYR A 7 6.55 -8.46 35.88
C TYR A 7 5.71 -7.63 34.91
N GLU A 8 5.01 -6.63 35.41
CA GLU A 8 4.40 -5.62 34.58
C GLU A 8 5.50 -4.72 34.01
N LYS A 9 5.73 -4.82 32.69
CA LYS A 9 6.64 -3.90 31.99
C LYS A 9 6.05 -2.49 31.98
N PRO A 10 6.89 -1.43 32.02
CA PRO A 10 6.39 -0.06 31.85
C PRO A 10 5.61 0.10 30.56
N TYR A 11 4.57 0.90 30.56
CA TYR A 11 3.68 1.14 29.39
C TYR A 11 4.45 1.56 28.11
N SER A 12 5.58 2.29 28.25
CA SER A 12 6.50 2.65 27.17
C SER A 12 7.15 1.44 26.50
N ASP A 13 7.47 0.40 27.27
CA ASP A 13 8.12 -0.82 26.78
C ASP A 13 7.13 -1.75 26.07
N TYR A 14 5.86 -1.77 26.51
CA TYR A 14 4.78 -2.47 25.82
C TYR A 14 4.58 -1.90 24.40
N LYS A 15 4.45 -0.58 24.24
CA LYS A 15 4.30 0.05 22.93
C LYS A 15 5.50 -0.18 22.01
N ARG A 16 6.71 -0.22 22.53
CA ARG A 16 7.92 -0.47 21.75
C ARG A 16 7.98 -1.91 21.26
N THR A 17 7.60 -2.87 22.11
CA THR A 17 7.60 -4.30 21.77
C THR A 17 6.50 -4.62 20.76
N GLU A 18 5.28 -4.11 20.95
CA GLU A 18 4.14 -4.26 20.01
C GLU A 18 4.47 -3.69 18.64
N ARG A 19 5.11 -2.51 18.60
CA ARG A 19 5.54 -1.91 17.33
C ARG A 19 6.59 -2.74 16.61
N GLN A 20 7.52 -3.36 17.32
CA GLN A 20 8.50 -4.27 16.74
C GLN A 20 7.82 -5.54 16.21
N GLU A 21 6.90 -6.13 16.97
CA GLU A 21 6.13 -7.30 16.55
C GLU A 21 5.31 -7.01 15.29
N MET A 22 4.67 -5.84 15.20
CA MET A 22 3.92 -5.41 14.02
C MET A 22 4.81 -5.29 12.77
N LEU A 23 6.04 -4.76 12.90
CA LEU A 23 6.97 -4.58 11.78
C LEU A 23 7.48 -5.91 11.19
N ILE A 24 7.58 -6.96 12.02
CA ILE A 24 8.04 -8.30 11.62
C ILE A 24 6.89 -9.28 11.40
N ALA A 25 5.65 -8.84 11.65
CA ALA A 25 4.47 -9.67 11.49
C ALA A 25 4.25 -10.06 10.02
N ALA A 26 3.69 -11.23 9.82
CA ALA A 26 3.25 -11.63 8.48
C ALA A 26 2.21 -10.64 7.95
N PRO A 27 2.15 -10.43 6.63
CA PRO A 27 1.07 -9.67 6.00
C PRO A 27 -0.31 -10.26 6.30
N LEU A 28 -1.31 -9.41 6.45
CA LEU A 28 -2.71 -9.83 6.41
C LEU A 28 -3.08 -10.12 4.95
N ASP A 29 -3.11 -11.41 4.61
CA ASP A 29 -3.36 -11.85 3.22
C ASP A 29 -4.86 -12.14 2.99
N LEU A 30 -5.52 -11.20 2.31
CA LEU A 30 -6.89 -11.28 1.82
C LEU A 30 -6.95 -11.42 0.29
N SER A 31 -5.88 -11.93 -0.33
CA SER A 31 -5.84 -12.19 -1.77
C SER A 31 -6.71 -13.38 -2.18
N PHE A 32 -7.09 -13.45 -3.45
CA PHE A 32 -7.84 -14.56 -4.05
C PHE A 32 -9.21 -14.81 -3.42
N LYS A 33 -9.86 -13.76 -2.88
CA LYS A 33 -11.20 -13.86 -2.26
C LYS A 33 -12.35 -13.63 -3.25
N ARG A 34 -12.04 -13.29 -4.51
CA ARG A 34 -13.03 -12.92 -5.54
C ARG A 34 -13.92 -11.76 -5.11
N ALA A 35 -13.44 -10.92 -4.20
CA ALA A 35 -14.17 -9.76 -3.70
C ALA A 35 -14.24 -8.67 -4.76
N THR A 36 -15.38 -8.01 -4.86
CA THR A 36 -15.65 -6.90 -5.78
C THR A 36 -15.54 -5.55 -5.09
N THR A 37 -15.66 -5.51 -3.76
CA THR A 37 -15.57 -4.30 -2.94
C THR A 37 -14.69 -4.50 -1.71
N MET A 38 -14.19 -3.40 -1.14
CA MET A 38 -13.43 -3.42 0.11
C MET A 38 -14.28 -3.95 1.28
N ASN A 39 -15.56 -3.64 1.30
CA ASN A 39 -16.46 -4.09 2.37
C ASN A 39 -16.63 -5.62 2.38
N GLU A 40 -16.64 -6.26 1.22
CA GLU A 40 -16.65 -7.74 1.16
C GLU A 40 -15.40 -8.34 1.79
N LEU A 41 -14.22 -7.73 1.56
CA LEU A 41 -12.95 -8.19 2.11
C LEU A 41 -12.91 -8.12 3.64
N ALA A 42 -13.54 -7.12 4.23
CA ALA A 42 -13.59 -6.93 5.67
C ALA A 42 -14.19 -8.12 6.44
N ASN A 43 -14.97 -8.97 5.77
CA ASN A 43 -15.62 -10.14 6.35
C ASN A 43 -15.00 -11.47 5.89
N LYS A 44 -13.93 -11.43 5.07
CA LYS A 44 -13.26 -12.64 4.59
C LYS A 44 -12.22 -13.14 5.58
N ARG A 45 -12.06 -14.45 5.65
CA ARG A 45 -10.98 -15.06 6.42
C ARG A 45 -9.64 -14.88 5.68
N PRO A 46 -8.59 -14.42 6.35
CA PRO A 46 -7.27 -14.36 5.76
C PRO A 46 -6.73 -15.76 5.44
N GLN A 47 -5.75 -15.80 4.57
CA GLN A 47 -5.04 -17.02 4.23
C GLN A 47 -3.58 -16.94 4.69
N SER A 48 -2.94 -18.11 4.81
CA SER A 48 -1.55 -18.24 5.22
C SER A 48 -0.67 -18.95 4.19
N VAL A 49 -1.24 -19.29 3.03
CA VAL A 49 -0.53 -20.13 2.00
C VAL A 49 0.78 -19.49 1.55
N ARG A 50 0.78 -18.16 1.32
CA ARG A 50 1.96 -17.42 0.86
C ARG A 50 2.85 -16.92 2.01
N THR A 51 2.28 -16.73 3.18
CA THR A 51 2.93 -16.09 4.34
C THR A 51 3.38 -17.08 5.40
N GLY A 52 2.96 -18.35 5.30
CA GLY A 52 3.19 -19.40 6.30
C GLY A 52 2.39 -19.25 7.59
N LYS A 53 1.92 -18.04 7.91
CA LYS A 53 1.16 -17.75 9.13
C LYS A 53 0.20 -16.59 8.92
N ILE A 54 -0.81 -16.50 9.78
CA ILE A 54 -1.72 -15.34 9.89
C ILE A 54 -1.18 -14.43 10.99
N PRO A 55 -1.24 -13.09 10.85
CA PRO A 55 -0.87 -12.18 11.92
C PRO A 55 -1.68 -12.42 13.20
N LEU A 56 -1.11 -12.05 14.34
CA LEU A 56 -1.80 -12.10 15.62
C LEU A 56 -3.05 -11.20 15.60
N ARG A 57 -4.06 -11.58 16.39
CA ARG A 57 -5.25 -10.77 16.62
C ARG A 57 -5.25 -10.21 18.03
N THR A 58 -5.74 -8.99 18.17
CA THR A 58 -6.03 -8.37 19.47
C THR A 58 -7.35 -8.90 20.03
N SER A 59 -7.63 -8.55 21.28
CA SER A 59 -8.95 -8.82 21.92
C SER A 59 -10.11 -8.09 21.21
N ALA A 60 -9.82 -7.02 20.46
CA ALA A 60 -10.79 -6.32 19.62
C ALA A 60 -10.97 -6.96 18.23
N ASP A 61 -10.46 -8.17 18.02
CA ASP A 61 -10.53 -8.96 16.77
C ASP A 61 -9.85 -8.28 15.55
N ARG A 62 -8.85 -7.43 15.80
CA ARG A 62 -8.05 -6.73 14.77
C ARG A 62 -6.66 -7.34 14.67
N PHE A 63 -6.06 -7.28 13.48
CA PHE A 63 -4.77 -7.89 13.20
C PHE A 63 -3.61 -6.94 13.48
N VAL A 64 -2.58 -7.46 14.14
CA VAL A 64 -1.33 -6.76 14.44
C VAL A 64 -0.36 -6.96 13.27
N THR A 65 -0.38 -6.06 12.30
CA THR A 65 0.51 -6.06 11.14
C THR A 65 0.51 -4.70 10.46
N CYS A 66 1.60 -4.37 9.77
CA CYS A 66 1.72 -3.18 8.93
C CYS A 66 1.62 -3.49 7.42
N SER A 67 1.17 -4.70 7.05
CA SER A 67 1.12 -5.14 5.65
C SER A 67 -0.23 -5.75 5.31
N LEU A 68 -0.89 -5.20 4.27
CA LEU A 68 -2.22 -5.61 3.82
C LEU A 68 -2.16 -6.03 2.33
N TRP A 69 -2.43 -7.32 2.07
CA TRP A 69 -2.43 -7.89 0.74
C TRP A 69 -3.83 -8.19 0.26
N LEU A 70 -4.26 -7.50 -0.79
CA LEU A 70 -5.59 -7.56 -1.41
C LEU A 70 -5.51 -7.98 -2.88
N SER A 71 -4.36 -8.52 -3.30
CA SER A 71 -4.12 -8.87 -4.70
C SER A 71 -5.02 -10.00 -5.20
N ASN A 72 -5.16 -10.11 -6.52
CA ASN A 72 -5.93 -11.19 -7.16
C ASN A 72 -7.39 -11.26 -6.68
N ASN A 73 -8.05 -10.09 -6.61
CA ASN A 73 -9.47 -9.96 -6.39
C ASN A 73 -10.16 -9.36 -7.63
N LEU A 74 -11.39 -8.89 -7.51
CA LEU A 74 -12.18 -8.29 -8.58
C LEU A 74 -12.51 -6.82 -8.27
N LEU A 75 -11.70 -6.16 -7.45
CA LEU A 75 -11.91 -4.78 -7.03
C LEU A 75 -11.85 -3.83 -8.22
N THR A 76 -12.84 -2.96 -8.36
CA THR A 76 -12.94 -1.99 -9.47
C THR A 76 -12.56 -0.58 -9.05
N SER A 77 -12.57 -0.28 -7.75
CA SER A 77 -12.14 0.99 -7.14
C SER A 77 -11.39 0.75 -5.83
N MET A 78 -10.83 1.81 -5.28
CA MET A 78 -10.23 1.81 -3.95
C MET A 78 -11.19 2.33 -2.88
N ASP A 79 -12.46 2.58 -3.21
CA ASP A 79 -13.46 3.10 -2.31
C ASP A 79 -13.65 2.18 -1.10
N GLY A 80 -13.66 2.77 0.08
CA GLY A 80 -13.79 2.04 1.33
C GLY A 80 -12.49 1.40 1.83
N PHE A 81 -11.33 1.68 1.20
CA PHE A 81 -10.03 1.19 1.67
C PHE A 81 -9.73 1.63 3.11
N GLU A 82 -10.02 2.89 3.44
CA GLU A 82 -9.87 3.40 4.80
C GLU A 82 -10.71 2.60 5.80
N SER A 83 -11.99 2.40 5.50
CA SER A 83 -12.90 1.63 6.35
C SER A 83 -12.45 0.18 6.53
N LEU A 84 -11.95 -0.44 5.45
CA LEU A 84 -11.36 -1.78 5.53
C LEU A 84 -10.17 -1.80 6.47
N ALA A 85 -9.20 -0.91 6.28
CA ALA A 85 -7.99 -0.85 7.09
C ALA A 85 -8.31 -0.64 8.58
N GLN A 86 -9.21 0.30 8.90
CA GLN A 86 -9.66 0.58 10.26
C GLN A 86 -10.39 -0.61 10.90
N LYS A 87 -11.13 -1.39 10.11
CA LYS A 87 -11.87 -2.56 10.62
C LYS A 87 -10.95 -3.74 10.89
N VAL A 88 -9.96 -3.99 10.04
CA VAL A 88 -9.17 -5.23 10.11
C VAL A 88 -7.82 -5.07 10.80
N LEU A 89 -7.22 -3.85 10.82
CA LEU A 89 -5.91 -3.60 11.41
C LEU A 89 -6.05 -2.99 12.81
N ASP A 90 -5.17 -3.38 13.72
CA ASP A 90 -5.13 -2.81 15.05
C ASP A 90 -4.58 -1.39 15.06
N ASP A 91 -3.57 -1.14 14.26
CA ASP A 91 -2.94 0.18 14.08
C ASP A 91 -2.81 0.51 12.58
N PRO A 92 -3.90 0.98 11.94
CA PRO A 92 -3.90 1.29 10.52
C PRO A 92 -2.99 2.45 10.13
N GLU A 93 -2.65 3.35 11.07
CA GLU A 93 -1.74 4.49 10.81
C GLU A 93 -0.32 4.01 10.48
N HIS A 94 0.08 2.85 10.96
CA HIS A 94 1.38 2.25 10.68
C HIS A 94 1.41 1.37 9.43
N LEU A 95 0.32 1.34 8.64
CA LEU A 95 0.28 0.59 7.39
C LEU A 95 1.41 1.07 6.46
N SER A 96 2.29 0.13 6.09
CA SER A 96 3.51 0.43 5.33
C SER A 96 3.62 -0.32 4.01
N TRP A 97 2.91 -1.43 3.85
CA TRP A 97 2.88 -2.20 2.61
C TRP A 97 1.44 -2.54 2.22
N VAL A 98 1.04 -2.07 1.04
CA VAL A 98 -0.26 -2.36 0.43
C VAL A 98 -0.05 -3.03 -0.92
N ASP A 99 -0.65 -4.21 -1.11
CA ASP A 99 -0.66 -4.92 -2.38
C ASP A 99 -2.10 -5.02 -2.93
N LEU A 100 -2.40 -4.24 -3.94
CA LEU A 100 -3.65 -4.23 -4.71
C LEU A 100 -3.46 -4.74 -6.15
N SER A 101 -2.34 -5.43 -6.42
CA SER A 101 -2.06 -5.95 -7.76
C SER A 101 -3.10 -6.96 -8.25
N PHE A 102 -3.19 -7.12 -9.56
CA PHE A 102 -4.11 -8.07 -10.21
C PHE A 102 -5.57 -7.91 -9.75
N ASN A 103 -6.08 -6.69 -9.85
CA ASN A 103 -7.48 -6.33 -9.67
C ASN A 103 -8.03 -5.69 -10.97
N LYS A 104 -9.11 -4.92 -10.88
CA LYS A 104 -9.74 -4.19 -11.98
C LYS A 104 -9.85 -2.70 -11.68
N ILE A 105 -8.97 -2.17 -10.84
CA ILE A 105 -8.98 -0.79 -10.37
C ILE A 105 -8.67 0.15 -11.54
N LYS A 106 -9.49 1.19 -11.70
CA LYS A 106 -9.40 2.13 -12.83
C LYS A 106 -8.67 3.42 -12.49
N GLU A 107 -8.63 3.80 -11.22
CA GLU A 107 -8.05 5.07 -10.74
C GLU A 107 -7.44 4.90 -9.35
N ILE A 108 -6.49 5.74 -9.01
CA ILE A 108 -5.92 5.81 -7.67
C ILE A 108 -6.84 6.67 -6.80
N GLY A 109 -7.52 6.06 -5.86
CA GLY A 109 -8.46 6.74 -4.96
C GLY A 109 -7.75 7.59 -3.90
N ASP A 110 -8.47 8.58 -3.38
CA ASP A 110 -7.93 9.50 -2.37
C ASP A 110 -7.77 8.85 -0.98
N ASP A 111 -8.45 7.74 -0.71
CA ASP A 111 -8.35 7.06 0.59
C ASP A 111 -6.93 6.60 0.91
N ILE A 112 -6.10 6.26 -0.10
CA ILE A 112 -4.75 5.76 0.13
C ILE A 112 -3.81 6.80 0.76
N VAL A 113 -4.01 8.09 0.46
CA VAL A 113 -3.14 9.16 0.95
C VAL A 113 -3.39 9.50 2.43
N LYS A 114 -4.42 8.93 3.03
CA LYS A 114 -4.67 8.98 4.47
C LYS A 114 -3.71 8.10 5.28
N PHE A 115 -2.91 7.26 4.61
CA PHE A 115 -1.92 6.36 5.21
C PHE A 115 -0.49 6.83 4.90
N PRO A 116 0.02 7.86 5.58
CA PRO A 116 1.27 8.54 5.22
C PRO A 116 2.52 7.67 5.40
N ASN A 117 2.40 6.54 6.10
CA ASN A 117 3.50 5.63 6.39
C ASN A 117 3.69 4.54 5.32
N ILE A 118 2.92 4.54 4.23
CA ILE A 118 3.07 3.58 3.13
C ILE A 118 4.44 3.77 2.46
N LYS A 119 5.23 2.69 2.43
CA LYS A 119 6.54 2.59 1.79
C LYS A 119 6.50 1.76 0.51
N ILE A 120 5.62 0.75 0.47
CA ILE A 120 5.48 -0.18 -0.64
C ILE A 120 4.01 -0.18 -1.08
N PHE A 121 3.78 0.13 -2.35
CA PHE A 121 2.45 0.16 -2.92
C PHE A 121 2.43 -0.55 -4.28
N TYR A 122 1.74 -1.68 -4.35
CA TYR A 122 1.65 -2.49 -5.57
C TYR A 122 0.28 -2.34 -6.21
N LEU A 123 0.27 -1.89 -7.46
CA LEU A 123 -0.90 -1.66 -8.31
C LEU A 123 -0.78 -2.33 -9.69
N HIS A 124 0.27 -3.11 -9.93
CA HIS A 124 0.45 -3.75 -11.24
C HIS A 124 -0.71 -4.69 -11.61
N GLY A 125 -0.96 -4.85 -12.91
CA GLY A 125 -2.04 -5.72 -13.38
C GLY A 125 -3.45 -5.20 -13.05
N ASN A 126 -3.69 -3.89 -13.17
CA ASN A 126 -4.98 -3.23 -13.00
C ASN A 126 -5.42 -2.52 -14.30
N ASN A 127 -6.40 -1.64 -14.23
CA ASN A 127 -6.98 -0.90 -15.37
C ASN A 127 -6.73 0.63 -15.26
N ILE A 128 -5.67 1.05 -14.57
CA ILE A 128 -5.34 2.47 -14.35
C ILE A 128 -4.83 3.06 -15.66
N SER A 129 -5.43 4.16 -16.13
CA SER A 129 -5.10 4.81 -17.40
C SER A 129 -4.74 6.29 -17.26
N ASN A 130 -5.14 6.95 -16.18
CA ASN A 130 -4.95 8.38 -16.00
C ASN A 130 -3.61 8.69 -15.30
N ILE A 131 -2.69 9.34 -16.00
CA ILE A 131 -1.37 9.72 -15.45
C ILE A 131 -1.49 10.77 -14.34
N ASN A 132 -2.55 11.59 -14.33
CA ASN A 132 -2.76 12.61 -13.30
C ASN A 132 -3.01 12.00 -11.91
N ASP A 133 -3.47 10.76 -11.82
CA ASP A 133 -3.67 10.09 -10.54
C ASP A 133 -2.37 9.92 -9.76
N ILE A 134 -1.24 9.85 -10.47
CA ILE A 134 0.09 9.73 -9.85
C ILE A 134 0.41 10.94 -8.97
N VAL A 135 -0.11 12.13 -9.30
CA VAL A 135 0.12 13.37 -8.52
C VAL A 135 -0.40 13.23 -7.08
N LYS A 136 -1.49 12.48 -6.90
CA LYS A 136 -2.05 12.20 -5.56
C LYS A 136 -1.01 11.55 -4.64
N LEU A 137 -0.16 10.67 -5.19
CA LEU A 137 0.86 9.93 -4.45
C LEU A 137 2.04 10.81 -3.97
N GLN A 138 2.15 12.06 -4.43
CA GLN A 138 3.12 13.03 -3.89
C GLN A 138 2.91 13.25 -2.37
N LYS A 139 1.69 13.09 -1.88
CA LYS A 139 1.37 13.20 -0.44
C LYS A 139 2.02 12.09 0.39
N LEU A 140 2.36 10.96 -0.22
CA LEU A 140 3.00 9.81 0.44
C LEU A 140 4.52 9.98 0.44
N GLN A 141 5.05 10.84 1.31
CA GLN A 141 6.48 11.17 1.37
C GLN A 141 7.37 9.98 1.77
N THR A 142 6.79 8.96 2.40
CA THR A 142 7.49 7.72 2.78
C THR A 142 7.52 6.68 1.67
N LEU A 143 6.75 6.85 0.58
CA LEU A 143 6.66 5.88 -0.53
C LEU A 143 8.04 5.68 -1.18
N ARG A 144 8.48 4.44 -1.30
CA ARG A 144 9.78 4.06 -1.88
C ARG A 144 9.64 3.11 -3.05
N SER A 145 8.68 2.20 -3.00
CA SER A 145 8.44 1.20 -4.05
C SER A 145 7.01 1.30 -4.57
N LEU A 146 6.85 1.52 -5.86
CA LEU A 146 5.57 1.57 -6.56
C LEU A 146 5.61 0.62 -7.75
N THR A 147 4.51 -0.10 -8.01
CA THR A 147 4.37 -0.86 -9.26
C THR A 147 3.09 -0.50 -9.97
N LEU A 148 3.17 -0.26 -11.26
CA LEU A 148 2.05 0.13 -12.13
C LEU A 148 2.07 -0.59 -13.49
N HIS A 149 3.10 -1.41 -13.78
CA HIS A 149 3.17 -2.18 -15.04
C HIS A 149 1.94 -3.08 -15.20
N GLY A 150 1.61 -3.45 -16.43
CA GLY A 150 0.38 -4.18 -16.71
C GLY A 150 -0.90 -3.37 -16.52
N ASN A 151 -0.81 -2.03 -16.49
CA ASN A 151 -1.94 -1.10 -16.54
C ASN A 151 -1.94 -0.35 -17.88
N PRO A 152 -3.07 0.16 -18.39
CA PRO A 152 -3.10 0.99 -19.60
C PRO A 152 -2.15 2.19 -19.57
N ILE A 153 -1.91 2.77 -18.40
CA ILE A 153 -0.99 3.90 -18.19
C ILE A 153 0.45 3.60 -18.64
N GLU A 154 0.89 2.33 -18.60
CA GLU A 154 2.21 1.90 -19.02
C GLU A 154 2.50 2.19 -20.49
N ASN A 155 1.45 2.19 -21.34
CA ASN A 155 1.55 2.45 -22.77
C ASN A 155 1.73 3.94 -23.13
N LEU A 156 1.67 4.84 -22.15
CA LEU A 156 1.84 6.26 -22.40
C LEU A 156 3.31 6.57 -22.74
N PRO A 157 3.57 7.43 -23.74
CA PRO A 157 4.92 7.89 -24.05
C PRO A 157 5.60 8.46 -22.78
N TYR A 158 6.84 8.07 -22.55
CA TYR A 158 7.63 8.54 -21.39
C TYR A 158 7.05 8.18 -20.01
N TYR A 159 6.17 7.16 -19.91
CA TYR A 159 5.53 6.69 -18.68
C TYR A 159 6.47 6.70 -17.47
N ARG A 160 7.61 5.98 -17.55
CA ARG A 160 8.58 5.91 -16.45
C ARG A 160 9.15 7.30 -16.09
N GLY A 161 9.49 8.10 -17.09
CA GLY A 161 9.99 9.45 -16.88
C GLY A 161 9.01 10.35 -16.14
N TYR A 162 7.71 10.28 -16.49
CA TYR A 162 6.67 11.04 -15.79
C TYR A 162 6.59 10.66 -14.32
N ILE A 163 6.55 9.37 -14.01
CA ILE A 163 6.41 8.91 -12.63
C ILE A 163 7.63 9.28 -11.79
N VAL A 164 8.84 9.06 -12.32
CA VAL A 164 10.10 9.37 -11.64
C VAL A 164 10.24 10.88 -11.34
N HIS A 165 9.77 11.75 -12.25
CA HIS A 165 9.79 13.20 -12.00
C HIS A 165 8.67 13.64 -11.05
N THR A 166 7.48 13.02 -11.15
CA THR A 166 6.34 13.34 -10.28
C THR A 166 6.59 12.90 -8.83
N LEU A 167 7.28 11.77 -8.62
CA LEU A 167 7.48 11.15 -7.31
C LEU A 167 8.98 11.07 -6.98
N PRO A 168 9.61 12.17 -6.56
CA PRO A 168 11.04 12.21 -6.25
C PRO A 168 11.44 11.29 -5.09
N GLN A 169 10.52 10.92 -4.23
CA GLN A 169 10.75 10.03 -3.09
C GLN A 169 10.90 8.55 -3.47
N LEU A 170 10.52 8.12 -4.70
CA LEU A 170 10.62 6.72 -5.12
C LEU A 170 12.08 6.27 -5.24
N THR A 171 12.36 5.05 -4.80
CA THR A 171 13.63 4.35 -5.03
C THR A 171 13.50 3.19 -5.99
N ALA A 172 12.29 2.66 -6.16
CA ALA A 172 11.97 1.59 -7.09
C ALA A 172 10.63 1.84 -7.80
N LEU A 173 10.60 1.63 -9.11
CA LEU A 173 9.39 1.62 -9.94
C LEU A 173 9.38 0.35 -10.77
N ASP A 174 8.25 -0.38 -10.74
CA ASP A 174 8.05 -1.63 -11.47
C ASP A 174 9.17 -2.64 -11.24
N PHE A 175 9.50 -2.85 -9.96
CA PHE A 175 10.58 -3.73 -9.48
C PHE A 175 12.00 -3.35 -9.97
N SER A 176 12.15 -2.20 -10.63
CA SER A 176 13.44 -1.68 -11.10
C SER A 176 13.87 -0.46 -10.29
N ALA A 177 15.15 -0.40 -9.91
CA ALA A 177 15.68 0.75 -9.19
C ALA A 177 15.53 2.03 -10.01
N VAL A 178 15.20 3.15 -9.35
CA VAL A 178 15.21 4.49 -9.95
C VAL A 178 16.61 5.07 -9.80
N LEU A 179 17.30 5.24 -10.93
CA LEU A 179 18.68 5.70 -10.97
C LEU A 179 18.78 7.22 -10.86
N SER A 180 19.87 7.70 -10.27
CA SER A 180 20.16 9.15 -10.21
C SER A 180 20.27 9.79 -11.61
N THR A 181 20.72 9.04 -12.59
CA THR A 181 20.80 9.46 -13.99
C THR A 181 19.43 9.70 -14.64
N GLU A 182 18.39 8.95 -14.23
CA GLU A 182 17.01 9.16 -14.68
C GLU A 182 16.45 10.47 -14.15
N ARG A 183 16.74 10.81 -12.90
CA ARG A 183 16.29 12.06 -12.27
C ARG A 183 16.96 13.31 -12.83
N LYS A 184 18.19 13.16 -13.38
CA LYS A 184 18.95 14.26 -14.00
C LYS A 184 18.54 14.55 -15.43
N LYS A 185 17.79 13.64 -16.08
CA LYS A 185 17.25 13.89 -17.41
C LYS A 185 16.24 15.04 -17.35
N ALA A 186 16.08 15.76 -18.45
CA ALA A 186 15.01 16.75 -18.58
C ALA A 186 13.64 16.07 -18.37
N ALA A 187 12.70 16.80 -17.76
CA ALA A 187 11.33 16.32 -17.63
C ALA A 187 10.77 15.98 -19.02
N PRO A 188 9.97 14.91 -19.15
CA PRO A 188 9.39 14.53 -20.43
C PRO A 188 8.59 15.66 -21.06
N ALA A 189 8.55 15.72 -22.41
CA ALA A 189 7.75 16.70 -23.13
C ALA A 189 6.28 16.63 -22.65
N GLY A 190 5.70 17.79 -22.38
CA GLY A 190 4.34 17.89 -21.86
C GLY A 190 4.19 17.58 -20.36
N PHE A 191 5.26 17.25 -19.63
CA PHE A 191 5.22 16.97 -18.20
C PHE A 191 4.49 18.04 -17.40
N TYR A 192 4.84 19.30 -17.59
CA TYR A 192 4.22 20.43 -16.88
C TYR A 192 2.73 20.59 -17.21
N LYS A 193 2.32 20.28 -18.44
CA LYS A 193 0.91 20.28 -18.85
C LYS A 193 0.08 19.23 -18.09
N VAL A 194 0.67 18.05 -17.87
CA VAL A 194 0.01 16.96 -17.16
C VAL A 194 -0.09 17.26 -15.65
N ILE A 195 0.97 17.81 -15.05
CA ILE A 195 1.05 18.02 -13.60
C ILE A 195 0.34 19.30 -13.16
N TYR A 196 0.40 20.38 -13.92
CA TYR A 196 -0.10 21.70 -13.52
C TYR A 196 -1.33 22.17 -14.30
N GLY A 197 -1.81 21.39 -15.27
CA GLY A 197 -2.90 21.79 -16.14
C GLY A 197 -2.48 22.79 -17.23
N ASN A 198 -3.43 23.16 -18.08
CA ASN A 198 -3.22 24.26 -19.02
C ASN A 198 -3.33 25.58 -18.23
N THR A 199 -2.23 26.16 -17.80
CA THR A 199 -2.14 27.57 -17.42
C THR A 199 -2.16 28.43 -18.64
#